data_8a115d93808754a8c979ae225d71e4a4
#
_entry.id   8a115d93808754a8c979ae225d71e4a4
#
_cell.length_a   1.000
_cell.length_b   1.000
_cell.length_c   1.000
_cell.angle_alpha   90.00
_cell.angle_beta   90.00
_cell.angle_gamma   90.00
#
_symmetry.space_group_name_H-M   'P 1'
#
loop_
_entity.id
_entity.type
_entity.pdbx_description
1 polymer ?
#
loop_
_entity_poly.entity_id
_entity_poly.type
_entity_poly.pdbx_seq_one_letter_code
_entity_poly.pdbx_strand_id
1 'polypeptide(L)'
;MEKLYAYLILYAIKLVPEAEYARILDLEFLHHPDNKFFLDLEWNWSDWQKSLSLMADYWAEHFSSFNEVLFGKTLFQRIQPIYLHEQTDLSDFGEKMYHLWSILPSWLTDKEPFSILCYASDPLSWGEPKLAKSFFEKAMYYYDTVPTDTFP
;
A
#
# COMPACT_ATOMS: atom_id res chain seq x y z
N MET A 1 -10.85 6.75 3.62
CA MET A 1 -9.56 6.70 4.38
C MET A 1 -8.62 5.61 3.85
N GLU A 2 -9.05 4.37 3.63
CA GLU A 2 -8.20 3.26 3.15
C GLU A 2 -7.58 3.53 1.79
N LYS A 3 -8.34 4.13 0.87
CA LYS A 3 -7.83 4.54 -0.45
C LYS A 3 -6.70 5.57 -0.32
N LEU A 4 -6.90 6.59 0.52
CA LEU A 4 -5.86 7.61 0.79
C LEU A 4 -4.60 6.96 1.38
N TYR A 5 -4.76 6.05 2.33
CA TYR A 5 -3.64 5.33 2.92
C TYR A 5 -2.88 4.48 1.89
N ALA A 6 -3.60 3.76 1.03
CA ALA A 6 -2.97 2.98 -0.04
C ALA A 6 -2.14 3.86 -0.98
N TYR A 7 -2.65 5.03 -1.39
CA TYR A 7 -1.91 5.96 -2.25
C TYR A 7 -0.72 6.61 -1.53
N LEU A 8 -0.82 6.88 -0.24
CA LEU A 8 0.32 7.35 0.56
C LEU A 8 1.45 6.30 0.60
N ILE A 9 1.12 5.03 0.81
CA ILE A 9 2.09 3.92 0.76
C ILE A 9 2.74 3.83 -0.62
N LEU A 10 1.95 3.85 -1.69
CA LEU A 10 2.45 3.78 -3.08
C LEU A 10 3.37 4.96 -3.42
N TYR A 11 3.06 6.15 -2.93
CA TYR A 11 3.92 7.33 -3.06
C TYR A 11 5.22 7.15 -2.27
N ALA A 12 5.15 6.69 -1.03
CA ALA A 12 6.32 6.48 -0.18
C ALA A 12 7.33 5.49 -0.78
N ILE A 13 6.85 4.44 -1.45
CA ILE A 13 7.70 3.44 -2.13
C ILE A 13 7.99 3.79 -3.60
N LYS A 14 7.61 4.98 -4.05
CA LYS A 14 7.86 5.51 -5.40
C LYS A 14 7.25 4.68 -6.54
N LEU A 15 6.08 4.10 -6.32
CA LEU A 15 5.29 3.42 -7.36
C LEU A 15 4.25 4.32 -8.01
N VAL A 16 3.86 5.39 -7.36
CA VAL A 16 3.03 6.45 -7.95
C VAL A 16 3.70 7.80 -7.75
N PRO A 17 3.48 8.78 -8.65
CA PRO A 17 4.00 10.12 -8.48
C PRO A 17 3.27 10.83 -7.33
N GLU A 18 3.96 11.77 -6.69
CA GLU A 18 3.44 12.63 -5.63
C GLU A 18 2.09 13.26 -5.99
N ALA A 19 1.94 13.70 -7.25
CA ALA A 19 0.72 14.32 -7.73
C ALA A 19 -0.53 13.40 -7.66
N GLU A 20 -0.38 12.08 -7.78
CA GLU A 20 -1.50 11.15 -7.62
C GLU A 20 -1.96 11.08 -6.15
N TYR A 21 -1.01 11.01 -5.22
CA TYR A 21 -1.34 11.07 -3.80
C TYR A 21 -1.99 12.40 -3.43
N ALA A 22 -1.39 13.52 -3.85
CA ALA A 22 -1.93 14.86 -3.60
C ALA A 22 -3.38 14.99 -4.09
N ARG A 23 -3.68 14.52 -5.30
CA ARG A 23 -5.04 14.55 -5.85
C ARG A 23 -6.05 13.75 -5.02
N ILE A 24 -5.66 12.59 -4.48
CA ILE A 24 -6.55 11.81 -3.61
C ILE A 24 -6.75 12.52 -2.27
N LEU A 25 -5.69 13.13 -1.73
CA LEU A 25 -5.75 13.91 -0.50
C LEU A 25 -6.66 15.14 -0.66
N ASP A 26 -6.53 15.90 -1.76
CA ASP A 26 -7.40 17.04 -2.08
C ASP A 26 -8.88 16.65 -2.07
N LEU A 27 -9.23 15.50 -2.67
CA LEU A 27 -10.61 15.01 -2.70
C LEU A 27 -11.14 14.70 -1.31
N GLU A 28 -10.35 14.05 -0.46
CA GLU A 28 -10.74 13.76 0.93
C GLU A 28 -10.85 15.05 1.76
N PHE A 29 -9.92 15.97 1.58
CA PHE A 29 -9.95 17.28 2.24
C PHE A 29 -11.20 18.09 1.88
N LEU A 30 -11.58 18.12 0.60
CA LEU A 30 -12.79 18.84 0.15
C LEU A 30 -14.08 18.26 0.73
N HIS A 31 -14.12 16.95 1.02
CA HIS A 31 -15.27 16.32 1.68
C HIS A 31 -15.30 16.58 3.19
N HIS A 32 -14.15 16.89 3.80
CA HIS A 32 -14.00 17.06 5.24
C HIS A 32 -13.14 18.28 5.62
N PRO A 33 -13.49 19.52 5.13
CA PRO A 33 -12.62 20.69 5.21
C PRO A 33 -12.31 21.16 6.63
N ASP A 34 -13.19 20.85 7.59
CA ASP A 34 -13.03 21.24 9.01
C ASP A 34 -12.34 20.16 9.85
N ASN A 35 -11.96 19.05 9.25
CA ASN A 35 -11.29 17.96 9.96
C ASN A 35 -9.78 18.25 10.09
N LYS A 36 -9.34 18.43 11.33
CA LYS A 36 -7.93 18.72 11.64
C LYS A 36 -6.96 17.68 11.06
N PHE A 37 -7.34 16.41 11.03
CA PHE A 37 -6.48 15.36 10.50
C PHE A 37 -6.16 15.59 9.00
N PHE A 38 -7.16 15.95 8.19
CA PHE A 38 -6.94 16.24 6.78
C PHE A 38 -6.16 17.54 6.57
N LEU A 39 -6.38 18.55 7.42
CA LEU A 39 -5.56 19.78 7.41
C LEU A 39 -4.10 19.48 7.70
N ASP A 40 -3.81 18.63 8.68
CA ASP A 40 -2.44 18.24 9.02
C ASP A 40 -1.78 17.43 7.89
N LEU A 41 -2.52 16.57 7.20
CA LEU A 41 -2.03 15.86 6.00
C LEU A 41 -1.76 16.81 4.85
N GLU A 42 -2.69 17.75 4.55
CA GLU A 42 -2.52 18.77 3.51
C GLU A 42 -1.28 19.62 3.77
N TRP A 43 -1.04 20.01 5.01
CA TRP A 43 0.14 20.79 5.37
C TRP A 43 1.45 20.02 5.17
N ASN A 44 1.42 18.69 5.24
CA ASN A 44 2.58 17.81 5.14
C ASN A 44 2.57 16.94 3.87
N TRP A 45 1.80 17.29 2.85
CA TRP A 45 1.56 16.43 1.68
C TRP A 45 2.83 15.97 0.94
N SER A 46 3.89 16.80 0.91
CA SER A 46 5.18 16.49 0.28
C SER A 46 6.15 15.72 1.19
N ASP A 47 5.84 15.62 2.49
CA ASP A 47 6.61 14.85 3.46
C ASP A 47 5.90 13.53 3.77
N TRP A 48 6.20 12.51 2.96
CA TRP A 48 5.57 11.21 3.12
C TRP A 48 5.85 10.53 4.47
N GLN A 49 7.02 10.78 5.08
CA GLN A 49 7.37 10.23 6.39
C GLN A 49 6.46 10.81 7.48
N LYS A 50 6.28 12.13 7.45
CA LYS A 50 5.37 12.81 8.37
C LYS A 50 3.93 12.39 8.14
N SER A 51 3.50 12.30 6.88
CA SER A 51 2.16 11.85 6.51
C SER A 51 1.89 10.39 6.96
N LEU A 52 2.88 9.49 6.84
CA LEU A 52 2.77 8.12 7.37
C LEU A 52 2.63 8.09 8.89
N SER A 53 3.38 8.93 9.61
CA SER A 53 3.24 9.04 11.07
C SER A 53 1.82 9.48 11.47
N LEU A 54 1.30 10.52 10.81
CA LEU A 54 -0.08 10.99 11.05
C LEU A 54 -1.12 9.91 10.76
N MET A 55 -0.93 9.16 9.67
CA MET A 55 -1.81 8.07 9.28
C MET A 55 -1.73 6.89 10.26
N ALA A 56 -0.53 6.58 10.77
CA ALA A 56 -0.34 5.53 11.77
C ALA A 56 -1.06 5.88 13.09
N ASP A 57 -0.95 7.12 13.55
CA ASP A 57 -1.65 7.61 14.73
C ASP A 57 -3.17 7.54 14.55
N TYR A 58 -3.68 7.96 13.39
CA TYR A 58 -5.10 7.86 13.06
C TYR A 58 -5.59 6.40 13.14
N TRP A 59 -4.90 5.48 12.51
CA TRP A 59 -5.32 4.08 12.49
C TRP A 59 -5.09 3.36 13.83
N ALA A 60 -4.17 3.82 14.67
CA ALA A 60 -4.03 3.31 16.04
C ALA A 60 -5.31 3.57 16.86
N GLU A 61 -5.97 4.71 16.61
CA GLU A 61 -7.22 5.07 17.28
C GLU A 61 -8.47 4.46 16.63
N HIS A 62 -8.42 4.18 15.32
CA HIS A 62 -9.56 3.75 14.51
C HIS A 62 -9.40 2.33 13.92
N PHE A 63 -8.50 1.56 14.45
CA PHE A 63 -8.13 0.22 13.98
C PHE A 63 -9.35 -0.70 13.73
N SER A 64 -10.36 -0.69 14.61
CA SER A 64 -11.55 -1.53 14.48
C SER A 64 -12.43 -1.22 13.27
N SER A 65 -12.29 -0.04 12.67
CA SER A 65 -13.05 0.39 11.50
C SER A 65 -12.28 0.23 10.18
N PHE A 66 -11.04 -0.26 10.23
CA PHE A 66 -10.19 -0.42 9.03
C PHE A 66 -10.71 -1.53 8.11
N ASN A 67 -10.99 -1.17 6.87
CA ASN A 67 -11.39 -2.12 5.84
C ASN A 67 -10.15 -2.63 5.08
N GLU A 68 -9.57 -3.73 5.57
CA GLU A 68 -8.38 -4.36 5.00
C GLU A 68 -8.55 -4.77 3.53
N VAL A 69 -9.72 -5.27 3.15
CA VAL A 69 -10.01 -5.70 1.77
C VAL A 69 -10.02 -4.50 0.82
N LEU A 70 -10.65 -3.40 1.22
CA LEU A 70 -10.67 -2.17 0.42
C LEU A 70 -9.26 -1.59 0.27
N PHE A 71 -8.50 -1.54 1.36
CA PHE A 71 -7.10 -1.11 1.35
C PHE A 71 -6.26 -1.99 0.42
N GLY A 72 -6.28 -3.30 0.63
CA GLY A 72 -5.47 -4.25 -0.13
C GLY A 72 -5.83 -4.28 -1.61
N LYS A 73 -7.13 -4.28 -1.96
CA LYS A 73 -7.57 -4.16 -3.36
C LYS A 73 -7.05 -2.89 -4.02
N THR A 74 -7.20 -1.74 -3.37
CA THR A 74 -6.73 -0.46 -3.91
C THR A 74 -5.22 -0.50 -4.14
N LEU A 75 -4.46 -1.00 -3.18
CA LEU A 75 -3.00 -1.10 -3.23
C LEU A 75 -2.54 -2.01 -4.37
N PHE A 76 -2.99 -3.26 -4.39
CA PHE A 76 -2.52 -4.25 -5.36
C PHE A 76 -3.02 -4.00 -6.78
N GLN A 77 -4.21 -3.45 -6.97
CA GLN A 77 -4.68 -3.02 -8.31
C GLN A 77 -3.78 -1.96 -8.94
N ARG A 78 -3.10 -1.14 -8.16
CA ARG A 78 -2.10 -0.18 -8.66
C ARG A 78 -0.72 -0.81 -8.88
N ILE A 79 -0.38 -1.86 -8.15
CA ILE A 79 0.90 -2.57 -8.27
C ILE A 79 0.91 -3.54 -9.46
N GLN A 80 -0.19 -4.24 -9.71
CA GLN A 80 -0.31 -5.25 -10.78
C GLN A 80 0.17 -4.77 -12.16
N PRO A 81 -0.27 -3.62 -12.71
CA PRO A 81 0.20 -3.14 -14.01
C PRO A 81 1.71 -2.87 -14.06
N ILE A 82 2.28 -2.43 -12.94
CA ILE A 82 3.71 -2.16 -12.83
C ILE A 82 4.48 -3.48 -12.87
N TYR A 83 4.03 -4.49 -12.14
CA TYR A 83 4.61 -5.83 -12.16
C TYR A 83 4.55 -6.49 -13.54
N LEU A 84 3.43 -6.34 -14.26
CA LEU A 84 3.21 -6.94 -15.58
C LEU A 84 3.92 -6.20 -16.70
N HIS A 85 4.49 -5.02 -16.46
CA HIS A 85 5.19 -4.27 -17.49
C HIS A 85 6.46 -4.99 -17.91
N GLU A 86 6.68 -5.18 -19.23
CA GLU A 86 7.79 -5.96 -19.79
C GLU A 86 9.18 -5.48 -19.38
N GLN A 87 9.34 -4.19 -19.08
CA GLN A 87 10.60 -3.57 -18.68
C GLN A 87 10.82 -3.54 -17.17
N THR A 88 9.94 -4.14 -16.38
CA THR A 88 10.07 -4.13 -14.92
C THR A 88 11.26 -5.02 -14.51
N ASP A 89 12.24 -4.42 -13.84
CA ASP A 89 13.30 -5.15 -13.16
C ASP A 89 12.74 -5.84 -11.92
N LEU A 90 12.83 -7.17 -11.87
CA LEU A 90 12.24 -7.96 -10.80
C LEU A 90 12.94 -7.73 -9.47
N SER A 91 14.24 -7.44 -9.47
CA SER A 91 15.00 -7.13 -8.25
C SER A 91 14.59 -5.78 -7.66
N ASP A 92 14.49 -4.74 -8.48
CA ASP A 92 14.00 -3.42 -8.06
C ASP A 92 12.54 -3.49 -7.56
N PHE A 93 11.71 -4.24 -8.26
CA PHE A 93 10.33 -4.51 -7.83
C PHE A 93 10.30 -5.20 -6.46
N GLY A 94 11.15 -6.21 -6.25
CA GLY A 94 11.25 -6.93 -4.98
C GLY A 94 11.68 -6.03 -3.81
N GLU A 95 12.64 -5.13 -4.04
CA GLU A 95 13.07 -4.14 -3.05
C GLU A 95 11.91 -3.20 -2.65
N LYS A 96 11.12 -2.76 -3.62
CA LYS A 96 9.94 -1.92 -3.36
C LYS A 96 8.87 -2.68 -2.58
N MET A 97 8.64 -3.96 -2.87
CA MET A 97 7.68 -4.79 -2.14
C MET A 97 8.14 -5.04 -0.69
N TYR A 98 9.43 -5.28 -0.47
CA TYR A 98 9.99 -5.37 0.87
C TYR A 98 9.87 -4.04 1.63
N HIS A 99 10.16 -2.91 0.96
CA HIS A 99 9.99 -1.58 1.55
C HIS A 99 8.52 -1.32 1.91
N LEU A 100 7.57 -1.70 1.04
CA LEU A 100 6.13 -1.63 1.33
C LEU A 100 5.83 -2.37 2.64
N TRP A 101 6.26 -3.63 2.76
CA TRP A 101 6.08 -4.40 3.98
C TRP A 101 6.65 -3.68 5.20
N SER A 102 7.86 -3.12 5.09
CA SER A 102 8.58 -2.51 6.21
C SER A 102 7.94 -1.23 6.76
N ILE A 103 7.12 -0.53 5.97
CA ILE A 103 6.44 0.72 6.38
C ILE A 103 4.99 0.50 6.81
N LEU A 104 4.46 -0.71 6.65
CA LEU A 104 3.13 -1.07 7.14
C LEU A 104 3.15 -1.37 8.65
N PRO A 105 2.05 -1.12 9.36
CA PRO A 105 1.93 -1.47 10.77
C PRO A 105 1.89 -2.99 10.99
N SER A 106 2.37 -3.46 12.14
CA SER A 106 2.49 -4.89 12.47
C SER A 106 1.17 -5.65 12.33
N TRP A 107 0.05 -5.04 12.68
CA TRP A 107 -1.27 -5.67 12.58
C TRP A 107 -1.71 -5.97 11.13
N LEU A 108 -1.04 -5.37 10.11
CA LEU A 108 -1.15 -5.74 8.70
C LEU A 108 -0.06 -6.74 8.29
N THR A 109 1.20 -6.48 8.67
CA THR A 109 2.34 -7.27 8.19
C THR A 109 2.35 -8.70 8.70
N ASP A 110 1.65 -9.00 9.80
CA ASP A 110 1.59 -10.34 10.39
C ASP A 110 0.60 -11.28 9.67
N LYS A 111 -0.13 -10.79 8.68
CA LYS A 111 -1.15 -11.56 7.93
C LYS A 111 -0.90 -11.55 6.42
N GLU A 112 -1.39 -12.61 5.76
CA GLU A 112 -1.46 -12.61 4.29
C GLU A 112 -2.46 -11.53 3.80
N PRO A 113 -2.19 -10.90 2.65
CA PRO A 113 -1.06 -11.14 1.76
C PRO A 113 0.22 -10.37 2.13
N PHE A 114 0.19 -9.46 3.11
CA PHE A 114 1.30 -8.56 3.40
C PHE A 114 2.53 -9.31 3.95
N SER A 115 2.33 -10.34 4.77
CA SER A 115 3.42 -11.18 5.30
C SER A 115 4.26 -11.84 4.21
N ILE A 116 3.68 -12.13 3.03
CA ILE A 116 4.39 -12.71 1.89
C ILE A 116 5.46 -11.75 1.37
N LEU A 117 5.20 -10.44 1.40
CA LEU A 117 6.11 -9.42 0.86
C LEU A 117 7.45 -9.35 1.60
N CYS A 118 7.49 -9.82 2.85
CA CYS A 118 8.71 -9.89 3.65
C CYS A 118 9.79 -10.77 3.02
N TYR A 119 9.40 -11.87 2.37
CA TYR A 119 10.31 -12.88 1.84
C TYR A 119 10.16 -13.14 0.33
N ALA A 120 9.22 -12.48 -0.34
CA ALA A 120 8.88 -12.78 -1.73
C ALA A 120 10.07 -12.58 -2.69
N SER A 121 11.00 -11.67 -2.39
CA SER A 121 12.19 -11.42 -3.20
C SER A 121 13.39 -12.31 -2.85
N ASP A 122 13.39 -13.03 -1.73
CA ASP A 122 14.51 -13.86 -1.29
C ASP A 122 15.00 -14.87 -2.35
N PRO A 123 14.09 -15.57 -3.07
CA PRO A 123 14.51 -16.53 -4.10
C PRO A 123 15.33 -15.91 -5.23
N LEU A 124 15.25 -14.60 -5.46
CA LEU A 124 16.07 -13.92 -6.47
C LEU A 124 17.56 -14.04 -6.16
N SER A 125 17.93 -13.94 -4.88
CA SER A 125 19.33 -14.10 -4.44
C SER A 125 19.85 -15.52 -4.58
N TRP A 126 18.95 -16.51 -4.70
CA TRP A 126 19.28 -17.93 -4.90
C TRP A 126 19.25 -18.36 -6.37
N GLY A 127 18.95 -17.42 -7.27
CA GLY A 127 18.82 -17.73 -8.71
C GLY A 127 17.51 -18.41 -9.07
N GLU A 128 16.45 -18.23 -8.26
CA GLU A 128 15.13 -18.83 -8.46
C GLU A 128 14.04 -17.77 -8.75
N PRO A 129 14.11 -17.04 -9.88
CA PRO A 129 13.17 -15.97 -10.18
C PRO A 129 11.72 -16.45 -10.35
N LYS A 130 11.50 -17.68 -10.79
CA LYS A 130 10.16 -18.26 -10.92
C LYS A 130 9.47 -18.42 -9.56
N LEU A 131 10.23 -18.79 -8.54
CA LEU A 131 9.69 -18.90 -7.17
C LEU A 131 9.34 -17.52 -6.61
N ALA A 132 10.21 -16.52 -6.81
CA ALA A 132 9.92 -15.14 -6.43
C ALA A 132 8.64 -14.62 -7.10
N LYS A 133 8.49 -14.83 -8.41
CA LYS A 133 7.27 -14.47 -9.15
C LYS A 133 6.03 -15.12 -8.56
N SER A 134 6.08 -16.40 -8.19
CA SER A 134 4.94 -17.10 -7.58
C SER A 134 4.52 -16.45 -6.25
N PHE A 135 5.46 -15.99 -5.44
CA PHE A 135 5.17 -15.27 -4.19
C PHE A 135 4.56 -13.89 -4.45
N PHE A 136 5.12 -13.13 -5.38
CA PHE A 136 4.55 -11.83 -5.75
C PHE A 136 3.11 -11.97 -6.27
N GLU A 137 2.86 -12.94 -7.13
CA GLU A 137 1.54 -13.20 -7.70
C GLU A 137 0.55 -13.64 -6.61
N LYS A 138 0.96 -14.52 -5.69
CA LYS A 138 0.14 -14.90 -4.55
C LYS A 138 -0.29 -13.68 -3.73
N ALA A 139 0.61 -12.73 -3.49
CA ALA A 139 0.28 -11.52 -2.76
C ALA A 139 -0.63 -10.58 -3.56
N MET A 140 -0.27 -10.28 -4.81
CA MET A 140 -0.97 -9.28 -5.63
C MET A 140 -2.41 -9.68 -5.99
N TYR A 141 -2.66 -10.97 -6.22
CA TYR A 141 -3.98 -11.47 -6.60
C TYR A 141 -4.81 -12.00 -5.43
N TYR A 142 -4.32 -11.85 -4.22
CA TYR A 142 -4.97 -12.36 -3.00
C TYR A 142 -6.41 -11.89 -2.85
N TYR A 143 -6.68 -10.62 -3.11
CA TYR A 143 -8.02 -10.05 -2.96
C TYR A 143 -8.90 -10.14 -4.22
N ASP A 144 -8.39 -10.65 -5.33
CA ASP A 144 -9.16 -10.72 -6.58
C ASP A 144 -10.36 -11.66 -6.46
N THR A 145 -10.27 -12.67 -5.62
CA THR A 145 -11.34 -13.65 -5.35
C THR A 145 -12.26 -13.27 -4.19
N VAL A 146 -11.94 -12.20 -3.46
CA VAL A 146 -12.74 -11.77 -2.30
C VAL A 146 -13.85 -10.83 -2.78
N PRO A 147 -15.16 -11.19 -2.56
CA PRO A 147 -16.27 -10.30 -2.90
C PRO A 147 -16.16 -8.97 -2.16
N THR A 148 -16.52 -7.87 -2.84
CA THR A 148 -16.54 -6.53 -2.23
C THR A 148 -17.66 -6.34 -1.22
N ASP A 149 -18.68 -7.21 -1.26
CA ASP A 149 -19.94 -7.05 -0.52
C ASP A 149 -19.97 -7.80 0.83
N THR A 150 -18.84 -8.28 1.33
CA THR A 150 -18.79 -9.12 2.55
C THR A 150 -18.61 -8.35 3.86
N PHE A 151 -18.86 -7.04 3.87
CA PHE A 151 -18.84 -6.28 5.13
C PHE A 151 -20.17 -5.59 5.38
N PRO A 152 -20.78 -5.83 6.56
CA PRO A 152 -21.97 -5.11 7.00
C PRO A 152 -21.67 -3.64 7.26
#